data_51499bc327e93e45a5e58de083b33b80
#
_entry.id   51499bc327e93e45a5e58de083b33b80
#
_cell.length_a   1.000
_cell.length_b   1.000
_cell.length_c   1.000
_cell.angle_alpha   90.00
_cell.angle_beta   90.00
_cell.angle_gamma   90.00
#
_symmetry.space_group_name_H-M   'P 1'
#
loop_
_entity.id
_entity.type
_entity.pdbx_description
1 polymer ?
#
loop_
_entity_poly.entity_id
_entity_poly.type
_entity_poly.pdbx_seq_one_letter_code
_entity_poly.pdbx_strand_id
1 'polypeptide(L)'
;MNKLYFGAAAAALALAAPFAAQAQQLPPAVIAVVNTDRILQQCTVCVTANQQLQGQVQQLQQRAQQLGQPLQTEEQALATAIRALPQGQQPDQALQQRIQTFQTGQQNAQREVQTRQEQIQRNVAYVRQQLGQRIEPAVSQVMRQRGANIAVDTNATLAINPTVDITDAVLAVVNQNTAALNVNAPPPQQQPAQQQPQQQQQQQRRPQGR
;
A
#
# COMPACT_ATOMS: atom_id res chain seq x y z
N MET A 1 93.04 -23.24 35.18
CA MET A 1 92.44 -21.99 34.64
C MET A 1 91.44 -22.38 33.57
N ASN A 2 90.20 -22.71 33.97
CA ASN A 2 89.14 -23.07 33.00
C ASN A 2 87.93 -22.25 33.36
N LYS A 3 87.54 -21.37 32.45
CA LYS A 3 86.34 -20.52 32.53
C LYS A 3 85.19 -21.26 31.89
N LEU A 4 84.20 -21.65 32.69
CA LEU A 4 82.90 -22.20 32.25
C LEU A 4 81.99 -21.03 31.92
N TYR A 5 81.51 -21.00 30.70
CA TYR A 5 80.42 -20.09 30.28
C TYR A 5 79.08 -20.81 30.39
N PHE A 6 78.23 -20.38 31.32
CA PHE A 6 76.87 -20.84 31.43
C PHE A 6 76.02 -19.94 30.53
N GLY A 7 75.46 -20.50 29.46
CA GLY A 7 74.46 -19.85 28.58
C GLY A 7 73.09 -19.92 29.20
N ALA A 8 72.51 -18.78 29.53
CA ALA A 8 71.14 -18.70 29.98
C ALA A 8 70.17 -18.67 28.78
N ALA A 9 69.43 -19.76 28.56
CA ALA A 9 68.32 -19.82 27.64
C ALA A 9 67.08 -19.16 28.26
N ALA A 10 66.73 -17.96 27.84
CA ALA A 10 65.47 -17.30 28.25
C ALA A 10 64.31 -17.86 27.41
N ALA A 11 63.46 -18.70 28.03
CA ALA A 11 62.23 -19.16 27.45
C ALA A 11 61.15 -18.06 27.53
N ALA A 12 60.81 -17.44 26.40
CA ALA A 12 59.68 -16.49 26.28
C ALA A 12 58.37 -17.29 26.25
N LEU A 13 57.66 -17.36 27.38
CA LEU A 13 56.30 -17.84 27.49
C LEU A 13 55.37 -16.74 26.91
N ALA A 14 54.90 -16.90 25.69
CA ALA A 14 53.84 -16.12 25.08
C ALA A 14 52.54 -16.45 25.78
N LEU A 15 52.04 -15.55 26.66
CA LEU A 15 50.72 -15.54 27.24
C LEU A 15 49.69 -15.28 26.13
N ALA A 16 49.15 -16.35 25.56
CA ALA A 16 47.94 -16.29 24.73
C ALA A 16 46.76 -15.98 25.64
N ALA A 17 46.44 -14.72 25.84
CA ALA A 17 45.22 -14.30 26.49
C ALA A 17 44.03 -14.73 25.60
N PRO A 18 43.08 -15.54 26.08
CA PRO A 18 41.87 -15.79 25.33
C PRO A 18 41.12 -14.47 25.21
N PHE A 19 40.97 -13.94 24.00
CA PHE A 19 39.98 -12.93 23.72
C PHE A 19 38.61 -13.55 23.97
N ALA A 20 38.10 -13.39 25.20
CA ALA A 20 36.74 -13.68 25.52
C ALA A 20 35.89 -12.75 24.66
N ALA A 21 35.36 -13.28 23.56
CA ALA A 21 34.35 -12.58 22.77
C ALA A 21 33.19 -12.31 23.77
N GLN A 22 33.09 -11.07 24.23
CA GLN A 22 31.96 -10.63 25.03
C GLN A 22 30.76 -10.71 24.10
N ALA A 23 29.99 -11.79 24.17
CA ALA A 23 28.68 -11.86 23.55
C ALA A 23 27.86 -10.70 24.11
N GLN A 24 27.59 -9.70 23.27
CA GLN A 24 26.76 -8.58 23.66
C GLN A 24 25.38 -9.15 23.97
N GLN A 25 25.05 -9.24 25.26
CA GLN A 25 23.73 -9.63 25.69
C GLN A 25 22.74 -8.58 25.25
N LEU A 26 21.76 -8.97 24.44
CA LEU A 26 20.67 -8.08 24.09
C LEU A 26 19.88 -7.70 25.35
N PRO A 27 19.39 -6.46 25.47
CA PRO A 27 18.56 -6.06 26.60
C PRO A 27 17.28 -6.91 26.65
N PRO A 28 16.70 -7.12 27.83
CA PRO A 28 15.40 -7.81 27.95
C PRO A 28 14.35 -7.13 27.06
N ALA A 29 13.47 -7.94 26.45
CA ALA A 29 12.38 -7.43 25.66
C ALA A 29 11.34 -6.73 26.57
N VAL A 30 11.14 -5.43 26.35
CA VAL A 30 10.06 -4.63 26.95
C VAL A 30 9.07 -4.30 25.85
N ILE A 31 7.92 -4.99 25.88
CA ILE A 31 6.93 -4.91 24.80
C ILE A 31 5.90 -3.85 25.13
N ALA A 32 5.64 -2.96 24.16
CA ALA A 32 4.49 -2.07 24.13
C ALA A 32 3.49 -2.57 23.07
N VAL A 33 2.21 -2.32 23.28
CA VAL A 33 1.16 -2.67 22.31
C VAL A 33 0.48 -1.38 21.84
N VAL A 34 0.18 -1.32 20.54
CA VAL A 34 -0.49 -0.18 19.92
C VAL A 34 -1.64 -0.65 19.02
N ASN A 35 -2.78 -0.01 19.11
CA ASN A 35 -3.92 -0.24 18.23
C ASN A 35 -3.89 0.78 17.09
N THR A 36 -3.27 0.40 15.97
CA THR A 36 -3.14 1.28 14.79
C THR A 36 -4.49 1.59 14.17
N ASP A 37 -5.44 0.65 14.15
CA ASP A 37 -6.79 0.87 13.63
C ASP A 37 -7.54 1.93 14.42
N ARG A 38 -7.42 1.91 15.76
CA ARG A 38 -8.01 2.93 16.62
C ARG A 38 -7.41 4.31 16.34
N ILE A 39 -6.10 4.39 16.15
CA ILE A 39 -5.43 5.65 15.78
C ILE A 39 -5.96 6.16 14.44
N LEU A 40 -6.06 5.30 13.42
CA LEU A 40 -6.58 5.64 12.09
C LEU A 40 -8.04 6.12 12.12
N GLN A 41 -8.84 5.64 13.05
CA GLN A 41 -10.23 6.04 13.21
C GLN A 41 -10.41 7.33 14.02
N GLN A 42 -9.51 7.61 14.97
CA GLN A 42 -9.73 8.65 15.99
C GLN A 42 -8.80 9.88 15.84
N CYS A 43 -7.71 9.79 15.07
CA CYS A 43 -6.86 10.97 14.91
C CYS A 43 -7.63 12.08 14.16
N THR A 44 -7.43 13.33 14.59
CA THR A 44 -8.18 14.50 14.08
C THR A 44 -8.10 14.62 12.56
N VAL A 45 -6.87 14.54 12.00
CA VAL A 45 -6.68 14.61 10.54
C VAL A 45 -7.17 13.36 9.81
N CYS A 46 -7.23 12.20 10.51
CA CYS A 46 -7.79 10.96 9.97
C CYS A 46 -9.30 11.08 9.77
N VAL A 47 -10.02 11.61 10.77
CA VAL A 47 -11.47 11.82 10.66
C VAL A 47 -11.81 12.72 9.47
N THR A 48 -11.09 13.83 9.32
CA THR A 48 -11.27 14.74 8.18
C THR A 48 -10.99 14.06 6.84
N ALA A 49 -9.89 13.32 6.73
CA ALA A 49 -9.56 12.59 5.50
C ALA A 49 -10.60 11.52 5.17
N ASN A 50 -11.08 10.77 6.18
CA ASN A 50 -12.13 9.77 5.99
C ASN A 50 -13.44 10.40 5.50
N GLN A 51 -13.84 11.55 6.03
CA GLN A 51 -15.02 12.28 5.54
C GLN A 51 -14.87 12.72 4.08
N GLN A 52 -13.69 13.20 3.69
CA GLN A 52 -13.41 13.56 2.29
C GLN A 52 -13.45 12.36 1.36
N LEU A 53 -12.87 11.21 1.77
CA LEU A 53 -12.93 9.97 1.00
C LEU A 53 -14.36 9.44 0.86
N GLN A 54 -15.17 9.52 1.92
CA GLN A 54 -16.60 9.19 1.86
C GLN A 54 -17.35 10.10 0.89
N GLY A 55 -17.03 11.40 0.88
CA GLY A 55 -17.57 12.34 -0.11
C GLY A 55 -17.24 11.93 -1.56
N GLN A 56 -16.02 11.46 -1.83
CA GLN A 56 -15.64 10.95 -3.15
C GLN A 56 -16.45 9.70 -3.54
N VAL A 57 -16.74 8.80 -2.60
CA VAL A 57 -17.59 7.63 -2.85
C VAL A 57 -19.02 8.04 -3.18
N GLN A 58 -19.58 9.01 -2.46
CA GLN A 58 -20.93 9.54 -2.74
C GLN A 58 -20.99 10.21 -4.12
N GLN A 59 -19.98 10.99 -4.49
CA GLN A 59 -19.88 11.60 -5.83
C GLN A 59 -19.81 10.53 -6.93
N LEU A 60 -19.08 9.43 -6.70
CA LEU A 60 -19.04 8.30 -7.64
C LEU A 60 -20.43 7.68 -7.82
N GLN A 61 -21.16 7.46 -6.73
CA GLN A 61 -22.53 6.90 -6.78
C GLN A 61 -23.48 7.81 -7.56
N GLN A 62 -23.45 9.11 -7.28
CA GLN A 62 -24.26 10.10 -8.01
C GLN A 62 -23.89 10.12 -9.50
N ARG A 63 -22.59 10.06 -9.83
CA ARG A 63 -22.14 10.04 -11.22
C ARG A 63 -22.56 8.78 -11.95
N ALA A 64 -22.48 7.63 -11.31
CA ALA A 64 -22.96 6.37 -11.86
C ALA A 64 -24.47 6.40 -12.18
N GLN A 65 -25.28 7.01 -11.31
CA GLN A 65 -26.71 7.23 -11.58
C GLN A 65 -26.96 8.17 -12.75
N GLN A 66 -26.23 9.30 -12.81
CA GLN A 66 -26.33 10.25 -13.93
C GLN A 66 -25.98 9.64 -15.28
N LEU A 67 -25.01 8.72 -15.30
CA LEU A 67 -24.63 7.99 -16.51
C LEU A 67 -25.62 6.87 -16.85
N GLY A 68 -26.15 6.20 -15.84
CA GLY A 68 -27.02 5.03 -16.02
C GLY A 68 -28.44 5.39 -16.46
N GLN A 69 -29.03 6.47 -15.93
CA GLN A 69 -30.42 6.85 -16.23
C GLN A 69 -30.69 7.10 -17.74
N PRO A 70 -29.86 7.89 -18.46
CA PRO A 70 -30.05 8.08 -19.90
C PRO A 70 -29.88 6.77 -20.70
N LEU A 71 -28.93 5.93 -20.29
CA LEU A 71 -28.69 4.65 -20.94
C LEU A 71 -29.88 3.71 -20.75
N GLN A 72 -30.45 3.64 -19.57
CA GLN A 72 -31.66 2.84 -19.31
C GLN A 72 -32.85 3.31 -20.16
N THR A 73 -33.05 4.63 -20.28
CA THR A 73 -34.12 5.22 -21.12
C THR A 73 -33.91 4.86 -22.59
N GLU A 74 -32.67 4.99 -23.09
CA GLU A 74 -32.36 4.65 -24.49
C GLU A 74 -32.47 3.16 -24.77
N GLU A 75 -32.08 2.31 -23.83
CA GLU A 75 -32.25 0.86 -23.93
C GLU A 75 -33.72 0.46 -24.12
N GLN A 76 -34.64 1.05 -23.34
CA GLN A 76 -36.07 0.81 -23.47
C GLN A 76 -36.62 1.33 -24.81
N ALA A 77 -36.16 2.50 -25.27
CA ALA A 77 -36.54 3.07 -26.57
C ALA A 77 -36.05 2.20 -27.74
N LEU A 78 -34.80 1.74 -27.68
CA LEU A 78 -34.23 0.82 -28.68
C LEU A 78 -34.97 -0.52 -28.71
N ALA A 79 -35.25 -1.08 -27.53
CA ALA A 79 -36.01 -2.34 -27.42
C ALA A 79 -37.42 -2.20 -28.03
N THR A 80 -38.05 -1.07 -27.86
CA THR A 80 -39.37 -0.77 -28.45
C THR A 80 -39.27 -0.61 -29.98
N ALA A 81 -38.27 0.13 -30.46
CA ALA A 81 -38.06 0.34 -31.89
C ALA A 81 -37.75 -0.99 -32.62
N ILE A 82 -36.93 -1.83 -32.03
CA ILE A 82 -36.59 -3.14 -32.60
C ILE A 82 -37.82 -4.09 -32.66
N ARG A 83 -38.65 -4.07 -31.61
CA ARG A 83 -39.89 -4.90 -31.59
C ARG A 83 -40.94 -4.43 -32.61
N ALA A 84 -40.92 -3.15 -32.97
CA ALA A 84 -41.85 -2.58 -33.97
C ALA A 84 -41.44 -2.91 -35.42
N LEU A 85 -40.27 -3.47 -35.67
CA LEU A 85 -39.84 -3.88 -37.03
C LEU A 85 -40.69 -5.00 -37.53
N PRO A 86 -41.13 -4.98 -38.82
CA PRO A 86 -41.76 -6.12 -39.46
C PRO A 86 -40.87 -7.35 -39.48
N GLN A 87 -41.50 -8.54 -39.48
CA GLN A 87 -40.74 -9.81 -39.48
C GLN A 87 -39.78 -9.86 -40.69
N GLY A 88 -38.50 -10.12 -40.38
CA GLY A 88 -37.46 -10.25 -41.41
C GLY A 88 -36.85 -8.92 -41.86
N GLN A 89 -37.36 -7.78 -41.39
CA GLN A 89 -36.77 -6.46 -41.70
C GLN A 89 -35.61 -6.13 -40.79
N GLN A 90 -34.50 -5.71 -41.38
CA GLN A 90 -33.34 -5.23 -40.63
C GLN A 90 -33.55 -3.75 -40.18
N PRO A 91 -32.94 -3.31 -39.08
CA PRO A 91 -32.91 -1.93 -38.68
C PRO A 91 -32.40 -1.01 -39.80
N ASP A 92 -33.06 0.11 -40.02
CA ASP A 92 -32.56 1.13 -40.90
C ASP A 92 -31.27 1.78 -40.40
N GLN A 93 -30.65 2.60 -41.24
CA GLN A 93 -29.36 3.23 -40.92
C GLN A 93 -29.44 4.10 -39.65
N ALA A 94 -30.56 4.77 -39.41
CA ALA A 94 -30.75 5.64 -38.24
C ALA A 94 -30.81 4.80 -36.96
N LEU A 95 -31.55 3.69 -36.95
CA LEU A 95 -31.65 2.79 -35.82
C LEU A 95 -30.30 2.05 -35.56
N GLN A 96 -29.58 1.65 -36.61
CA GLN A 96 -28.24 1.09 -36.50
C GLN A 96 -27.27 2.09 -35.85
N GLN A 97 -27.30 3.35 -36.25
CA GLN A 97 -26.48 4.42 -35.64
C GLN A 97 -26.80 4.62 -34.15
N ARG A 98 -28.10 4.60 -33.79
CA ARG A 98 -28.53 4.71 -32.38
C ARG A 98 -28.00 3.55 -31.53
N ILE A 99 -28.08 2.31 -32.06
CA ILE A 99 -27.55 1.13 -31.39
C ILE A 99 -26.04 1.27 -31.13
N GLN A 100 -25.26 1.70 -32.14
CA GLN A 100 -23.82 1.90 -31.99
C GLN A 100 -23.50 3.01 -30.98
N THR A 101 -24.23 4.12 -31.01
CA THR A 101 -24.08 5.22 -30.03
C THR A 101 -24.39 4.75 -28.62
N PHE A 102 -25.44 3.95 -28.43
CA PHE A 102 -25.81 3.38 -27.15
C PHE A 102 -24.71 2.44 -26.63
N GLN A 103 -24.20 1.52 -27.45
CA GLN A 103 -23.10 0.63 -27.06
C GLN A 103 -21.84 1.39 -26.65
N THR A 104 -21.47 2.41 -27.43
CA THR A 104 -20.35 3.30 -27.11
C THR A 104 -20.59 4.03 -25.81
N GLY A 105 -21.81 4.53 -25.59
CA GLY A 105 -22.23 5.21 -24.36
C GLY A 105 -22.08 4.30 -23.13
N GLN A 106 -22.55 3.04 -23.24
CA GLN A 106 -22.40 2.05 -22.16
C GLN A 106 -20.92 1.80 -21.82
N GLN A 107 -20.08 1.56 -22.85
CA GLN A 107 -18.65 1.34 -22.64
C GLN A 107 -17.96 2.55 -21.99
N ASN A 108 -18.32 3.76 -22.40
CA ASN A 108 -17.77 4.99 -21.84
C ASN A 108 -18.19 5.17 -20.37
N ALA A 109 -19.46 4.93 -20.06
CA ALA A 109 -19.98 5.00 -18.70
C ALA A 109 -19.29 3.99 -17.77
N GLN A 110 -19.14 2.74 -18.21
CA GLN A 110 -18.43 1.71 -17.46
C GLN A 110 -16.97 2.11 -17.19
N ARG A 111 -16.25 2.56 -18.22
CA ARG A 111 -14.85 3.01 -18.08
C ARG A 111 -14.73 4.20 -17.13
N GLU A 112 -15.64 5.18 -17.20
CA GLU A 112 -15.60 6.33 -16.30
C GLU A 112 -15.79 5.91 -14.84
N VAL A 113 -16.81 5.07 -14.56
CA VAL A 113 -17.08 4.55 -13.22
C VAL A 113 -15.88 3.77 -12.68
N GLN A 114 -15.33 2.85 -13.49
CA GLN A 114 -14.17 2.06 -13.12
C GLN A 114 -12.95 2.94 -12.81
N THR A 115 -12.64 3.90 -13.68
CA THR A 115 -11.48 4.80 -13.48
C THR A 115 -11.62 5.60 -12.19
N ARG A 116 -12.84 6.11 -11.89
CA ARG A 116 -13.10 6.84 -10.64
C ARG A 116 -12.98 5.93 -9.41
N GLN A 117 -13.47 4.70 -9.49
CA GLN A 117 -13.34 3.73 -8.41
C GLN A 117 -11.87 3.39 -8.12
N GLU A 118 -11.08 3.16 -9.15
CA GLU A 118 -9.63 2.93 -9.02
C GLU A 118 -8.92 4.15 -8.42
N GLN A 119 -9.33 5.38 -8.81
CA GLN A 119 -8.78 6.60 -8.21
C GLN A 119 -9.08 6.67 -6.72
N ILE A 120 -10.30 6.37 -6.29
CA ILE A 120 -10.66 6.34 -4.87
C ILE A 120 -9.83 5.29 -4.11
N GLN A 121 -9.62 4.11 -4.67
CA GLN A 121 -8.77 3.09 -4.06
C GLN A 121 -7.33 3.58 -3.89
N ARG A 122 -6.77 4.25 -4.91
CA ARG A 122 -5.44 4.88 -4.81
C ARG A 122 -5.41 5.97 -3.74
N ASN A 123 -6.45 6.78 -3.65
CA ASN A 123 -6.56 7.84 -2.65
C ASN A 123 -6.55 7.26 -1.22
N VAL A 124 -7.30 6.19 -0.97
CA VAL A 124 -7.31 5.47 0.31
C VAL A 124 -5.92 4.93 0.65
N ALA A 125 -5.25 4.28 -0.31
CA ALA A 125 -3.89 3.77 -0.11
C ALA A 125 -2.89 4.91 0.18
N TYR A 126 -3.02 6.03 -0.51
CA TYR A 126 -2.15 7.20 -0.32
C TYR A 126 -2.34 7.86 1.05
N VAL A 127 -3.58 7.97 1.52
CA VAL A 127 -3.87 8.46 2.88
C VAL A 127 -3.27 7.52 3.93
N ARG A 128 -3.41 6.19 3.75
CA ARG A 128 -2.80 5.20 4.66
C ARG A 128 -1.28 5.31 4.69
N GLN A 129 -0.64 5.51 3.55
CA GLN A 129 0.80 5.72 3.47
C GLN A 129 1.24 6.95 4.24
N GLN A 130 0.58 8.10 4.06
CA GLN A 130 0.87 9.34 4.80
C GLN A 130 0.69 9.16 6.31
N LEU A 131 -0.34 8.41 6.72
CA LEU A 131 -0.59 8.10 8.12
C LEU A 131 0.49 7.19 8.70
N GLY A 132 0.93 6.18 7.98
CA GLY A 132 2.05 5.33 8.39
C GLY A 132 3.31 6.14 8.70
N GLN A 133 3.64 7.10 7.83
CA GLN A 133 4.77 8.01 8.00
C GLN A 133 4.66 8.92 9.25
N ARG A 134 3.45 9.12 9.79
CA ARG A 134 3.22 9.90 11.03
C ARG A 134 3.15 8.99 12.26
N ILE A 135 2.55 7.83 12.14
CA ILE A 135 2.35 6.89 13.24
C ILE A 135 3.68 6.27 13.68
N GLU A 136 4.52 5.85 12.73
CA GLU A 136 5.79 5.19 13.05
C GLU A 136 6.74 6.02 13.94
N PRO A 137 7.04 7.30 13.64
CA PRO A 137 7.84 8.14 14.55
C PRO A 137 7.14 8.42 15.87
N ALA A 138 5.79 8.55 15.90
CA ALA A 138 5.04 8.72 17.12
C ALA A 138 5.13 7.50 18.04
N VAL A 139 4.98 6.29 17.47
CA VAL A 139 5.20 5.03 18.20
C VAL A 139 6.62 4.98 18.76
N SER A 140 7.62 5.25 17.93
CA SER A 140 9.03 5.25 18.34
C SER A 140 9.32 6.25 19.46
N GLN A 141 8.70 7.43 19.43
CA GLN A 141 8.82 8.44 20.48
C GLN A 141 8.23 7.95 21.80
N VAL A 142 7.00 7.42 21.77
CA VAL A 142 6.30 6.93 22.97
C VAL A 142 7.00 5.71 23.56
N MET A 143 7.49 4.78 22.71
CA MET A 143 8.30 3.64 23.14
C MET A 143 9.51 4.08 23.97
N ARG A 144 10.29 5.06 23.47
CA ARG A 144 11.44 5.60 24.21
C ARG A 144 11.03 6.19 25.57
N GLN A 145 9.91 6.92 25.61
CA GLN A 145 9.40 7.51 26.85
C GLN A 145 8.95 6.46 27.88
N ARG A 146 8.47 5.31 27.40
CA ARG A 146 8.00 4.20 28.25
C ARG A 146 9.06 3.14 28.49
N GLY A 147 10.26 3.28 27.96
CA GLY A 147 11.34 2.29 28.08
C GLY A 147 11.08 0.98 27.30
N ALA A 148 10.13 0.99 26.36
CA ALA A 148 9.86 -0.16 25.52
C ALA A 148 10.87 -0.23 24.35
N ASN A 149 11.27 -1.45 23.99
CA ASN A 149 12.18 -1.71 22.87
C ASN A 149 11.51 -2.50 21.72
N ILE A 150 10.28 -2.99 21.92
CA ILE A 150 9.45 -3.64 20.91
C ILE A 150 8.04 -3.02 20.95
N ALA A 151 7.47 -2.69 19.79
CA ALA A 151 6.05 -2.37 19.63
C ALA A 151 5.37 -3.44 18.78
N VAL A 152 4.19 -3.89 19.22
CA VAL A 152 3.37 -4.88 18.52
C VAL A 152 1.97 -4.30 18.32
N ASP A 153 1.39 -4.52 17.14
CA ASP A 153 -0.01 -4.15 16.89
C ASP A 153 -0.98 -5.06 17.66
N THR A 154 -2.08 -4.51 18.17
CA THR A 154 -3.11 -5.30 18.87
C THR A 154 -3.66 -6.42 18.01
N ASN A 155 -3.74 -6.25 16.70
CA ASN A 155 -4.22 -7.29 15.78
C ASN A 155 -3.31 -8.52 15.70
N ALA A 156 -2.06 -8.41 16.15
CA ALA A 156 -1.10 -9.51 16.22
C ALA A 156 -1.09 -10.19 17.60
N THR A 157 -1.98 -9.83 18.52
CA THR A 157 -2.04 -10.32 19.89
C THR A 157 -3.39 -10.96 20.21
N LEU A 158 -3.40 -12.04 21.04
CA LEU A 158 -4.63 -12.67 21.51
C LEU A 158 -5.23 -11.94 22.72
N ALA A 159 -4.35 -11.47 23.61
CA ALA A 159 -4.71 -10.74 24.83
C ALA A 159 -3.54 -9.85 25.26
N ILE A 160 -3.87 -8.72 25.85
CA ILE A 160 -2.88 -7.77 26.36
C ILE A 160 -3.23 -7.35 27.79
N ASN A 161 -2.23 -7.04 28.57
CA ASN A 161 -2.42 -6.28 29.80
C ASN A 161 -2.57 -4.79 29.41
N PRO A 162 -3.62 -4.08 29.87
CA PRO A 162 -3.80 -2.66 29.54
C PRO A 162 -2.60 -1.76 29.88
N THR A 163 -1.76 -2.17 30.81
CA THR A 163 -0.57 -1.38 31.19
C THR A 163 0.50 -1.28 30.12
N VAL A 164 0.51 -2.21 29.15
CA VAL A 164 1.45 -2.19 28.02
C VAL A 164 0.86 -1.48 26.78
N ASP A 165 -0.42 -1.08 26.83
CA ASP A 165 -1.07 -0.34 25.75
C ASP A 165 -0.61 1.12 25.75
N ILE A 166 -0.01 1.54 24.63
CA ILE A 166 0.48 2.90 24.43
C ILE A 166 -0.36 3.69 23.42
N THR A 167 -1.51 3.14 22.99
CA THR A 167 -2.34 3.70 21.92
C THR A 167 -2.74 5.16 22.16
N ASP A 168 -3.22 5.49 23.36
CA ASP A 168 -3.65 6.86 23.67
C ASP A 168 -2.49 7.85 23.67
N ALA A 169 -1.32 7.44 24.16
CA ALA A 169 -0.13 8.26 24.12
C ALA A 169 0.36 8.51 22.69
N VAL A 170 0.32 7.47 21.83
CA VAL A 170 0.66 7.59 20.41
C VAL A 170 -0.36 8.50 19.69
N LEU A 171 -1.65 8.31 19.95
CA LEU A 171 -2.72 9.15 19.38
C LEU A 171 -2.54 10.62 19.75
N ALA A 172 -2.17 10.91 20.99
CA ALA A 172 -1.87 12.28 21.45
C ALA A 172 -0.69 12.90 20.66
N VAL A 173 0.37 12.13 20.41
CA VAL A 173 1.52 12.59 19.60
C VAL A 173 1.12 12.80 18.14
N VAL A 174 0.36 11.87 17.55
CA VAL A 174 -0.13 11.99 16.16
C VAL A 174 -0.99 13.25 15.99
N ASN A 175 -1.84 13.56 16.97
CA ASN A 175 -2.71 14.74 16.94
C ASN A 175 -1.99 16.07 17.09
N GLN A 176 -0.72 16.09 17.54
CA GLN A 176 0.11 17.30 17.54
C GLN A 176 0.44 17.75 16.10
N ASN A 177 0.47 16.84 15.15
CA ASN A 177 0.65 17.16 13.74
C ASN A 177 -0.70 17.45 13.08
N THR A 178 -1.07 18.73 12.99
CA THR A 178 -2.34 19.19 12.44
C THR A 178 -2.33 19.36 10.91
N ALA A 179 -1.20 19.12 10.22
CA ALA A 179 -1.11 19.23 8.78
C ALA A 179 -2.11 18.27 8.11
N ALA A 180 -2.96 18.80 7.23
CA ALA A 180 -3.96 18.00 6.53
C ALA A 180 -3.33 16.84 5.72
N LEU A 181 -4.06 15.73 5.63
CA LEU A 181 -3.69 14.63 4.73
C LEU A 181 -4.19 14.95 3.32
N ASN A 182 -3.37 14.64 2.33
CA ASN A 182 -3.78 14.77 0.95
C ASN A 182 -4.60 13.54 0.54
N VAL A 183 -5.88 13.75 0.22
CA VAL A 183 -6.80 12.69 -0.20
C VAL A 183 -6.82 12.46 -1.72
N ASN A 184 -5.93 13.11 -2.48
CA ASN A 184 -5.80 12.95 -3.91
C ASN A 184 -4.42 12.36 -4.23
N ALA A 185 -4.37 11.06 -4.47
CA ALA A 185 -3.15 10.39 -4.89
C ALA A 185 -2.67 10.94 -6.25
N PRO A 186 -1.37 11.12 -6.43
CA PRO A 186 -0.82 11.46 -7.73
C PRO A 186 -1.16 10.38 -8.76
N PRO A 187 -1.23 10.73 -10.07
CA PRO A 187 -1.45 9.74 -11.11
C PRO A 187 -0.36 8.65 -11.05
N PRO A 188 -0.69 7.42 -11.44
CA PRO A 188 0.30 6.35 -11.51
C PRO A 188 1.49 6.83 -12.35
N GLN A 189 2.68 6.80 -11.77
CA GLN A 189 3.87 6.98 -12.57
C GLN A 189 3.95 5.78 -13.51
N GLN A 190 3.84 6.02 -14.82
CA GLN A 190 4.14 5.00 -15.80
C GLN A 190 5.60 4.62 -15.57
N GLN A 191 5.83 3.46 -14.96
CA GLN A 191 7.17 2.89 -14.94
C GLN A 191 7.58 2.75 -16.41
N PRO A 192 8.74 3.29 -16.81
CA PRO A 192 9.25 3.01 -18.15
C PRO A 192 9.23 1.50 -18.34
N ALA A 193 8.58 1.04 -19.40
CA ALA A 193 8.50 -0.37 -19.73
C ALA A 193 9.93 -0.93 -19.58
N GLN A 194 10.15 -1.77 -18.57
CA GLN A 194 11.42 -2.47 -18.43
C GLN A 194 11.60 -3.25 -19.72
N GLN A 195 12.55 -2.79 -20.54
CA GLN A 195 13.00 -3.53 -21.70
C GLN A 195 13.42 -4.93 -21.21
N GLN A 196 12.54 -5.90 -21.47
CA GLN A 196 12.91 -7.31 -21.28
C GLN A 196 14.18 -7.55 -22.10
N PRO A 197 15.25 -8.07 -21.51
CA PRO A 197 16.45 -8.38 -22.26
C PRO A 197 16.10 -9.39 -23.35
N GLN A 198 16.33 -9.03 -24.61
CA GLN A 198 16.21 -9.91 -25.79
C GLN A 198 17.31 -11.01 -25.76
N GLN A 199 17.32 -11.85 -24.75
CA GLN A 199 18.29 -12.95 -24.64
C GLN A 199 17.78 -14.31 -25.15
N GLN A 200 16.56 -14.40 -25.68
CA GLN A 200 16.05 -15.70 -26.13
C GLN A 200 16.12 -15.98 -27.63
N GLN A 201 16.66 -15.08 -28.45
CA GLN A 201 16.76 -15.34 -29.90
C GLN A 201 18.11 -15.87 -30.41
N GLN A 202 19.13 -16.04 -29.56
CA GLN A 202 20.44 -16.56 -30.01
C GLN A 202 20.64 -18.08 -29.85
N GLN A 203 19.70 -18.84 -29.29
CA GLN A 203 19.87 -20.30 -29.13
C GLN A 203 19.31 -21.15 -30.27
N GLN A 204 18.70 -20.57 -31.31
CA GLN A 204 18.18 -21.35 -32.45
C GLN A 204 19.05 -21.34 -33.70
N ARG A 205 20.27 -20.80 -33.66
CA ARG A 205 21.26 -20.89 -34.76
C ARG A 205 22.38 -21.84 -34.40
N ARG A 206 22.07 -23.14 -34.23
CA ARG A 206 23.09 -24.18 -34.40
C ARG A 206 23.05 -24.65 -35.85
N PRO A 207 24.14 -24.51 -36.65
CA PRO A 207 24.18 -25.14 -37.98
C PRO A 207 24.32 -26.65 -37.81
N GLN A 208 23.37 -27.41 -38.40
CA GLN A 208 23.60 -28.80 -38.71
C GLN A 208 24.65 -28.85 -39.82
N GLY A 209 25.80 -29.33 -39.51
CA GLY A 209 26.88 -29.57 -40.47
C GLY A 209 27.49 -30.95 -40.24
N ARG A 210 27.21 -31.85 -41.16
CA ARG A 210 27.94 -33.07 -41.56
C ARG A 210 28.33 -34.06 -40.47
#